data_14b641df21953769a606f2c52e1eca37
#
_entry.id   14b641df21953769a606f2c52e1eca37
#
_cell.length_a   1.000
_cell.length_b   1.000
_cell.length_c   1.000
_cell.angle_alpha   90.00
_cell.angle_beta   90.00
_cell.angle_gamma   90.00
#
_symmetry.space_group_name_H-M   'P 1'
#
loop_
_entity.id
_entity.type
_entity.pdbx_description
1 polymer ?
#
loop_
_entity_poly.entity_id
_entity_poly.type
_entity_poly.pdbx_seq_one_letter_code
_entity_poly.pdbx_strand_id
1 'polypeptide(L)'
;SPTVEDVLPTIRSRCRQIALVTPSTAAVAALLIREESAPAEIAEFAARASQGHIGRARFLVKEPESRARRDEVITFALQLSDVAGAMAGAARLMEIAGLEAASEASERDELEREELATALGAGGSGKGTPSGSSKALKDLEKEQKSRVTRATRDSIDRALLDISTAYRDILAVQMGASGAREL
;
A
#
# COMPACT_ATOMS: atom_id res chain seq x y z
N SER A 1 5.51 -13.13 10.71
CA SER A 1 4.05 -13.27 10.77
C SER A 1 3.71 -14.04 12.02
N PRO A 2 2.84 -13.53 12.92
CA PRO A 2 2.46 -14.27 14.12
C PRO A 2 1.77 -15.58 13.72
N THR A 3 2.17 -16.67 14.34
CA THR A 3 1.60 -18.01 14.13
C THR A 3 0.54 -18.31 15.18
N VAL A 4 -0.25 -19.36 14.96
CA VAL A 4 -1.24 -19.80 15.96
C VAL A 4 -0.58 -20.21 17.28
N GLU A 5 0.69 -20.62 17.22
CA GLU A 5 1.49 -21.03 18.38
C GLU A 5 1.94 -19.85 19.23
N ASP A 6 2.00 -18.63 18.65
CA ASP A 6 2.33 -17.40 19.37
C ASP A 6 1.17 -16.91 20.24
N VAL A 7 -0.04 -17.49 20.08
CA VAL A 7 -1.23 -17.13 20.84
C VAL A 7 -1.32 -17.97 22.11
N LEU A 8 -1.47 -17.30 23.26
CA LEU A 8 -1.61 -17.97 24.56
C LEU A 8 -2.66 -19.07 24.51
N PRO A 9 -2.38 -20.28 25.08
CA PRO A 9 -3.31 -21.41 25.06
C PRO A 9 -4.70 -21.07 25.62
N THR A 10 -4.76 -20.20 26.64
CA THR A 10 -6.00 -19.73 27.26
C THR A 10 -6.88 -18.91 26.32
N ILE A 11 -6.29 -18.15 25.39
CA ILE A 11 -7.01 -17.41 24.35
C ILE A 11 -7.43 -18.38 23.24
N ARG A 12 -6.50 -19.22 22.79
CA ARG A 12 -6.73 -20.18 21.71
C ARG A 12 -7.87 -21.15 22.01
N SER A 13 -8.00 -21.61 23.27
CA SER A 13 -9.08 -22.52 23.69
C SER A 13 -10.48 -21.89 23.70
N ARG A 14 -10.57 -20.57 23.70
CA ARG A 14 -11.82 -19.78 23.68
C ARG A 14 -12.16 -19.15 22.35
N CYS A 15 -11.26 -19.24 21.38
CA CYS A 15 -11.42 -18.67 20.05
C CYS A 15 -11.59 -19.77 19.00
N ARG A 16 -12.42 -19.50 17.97
CA ARG A 16 -12.49 -20.34 16.79
C ARG A 16 -11.37 -19.92 15.84
N GLN A 17 -10.56 -20.87 15.43
CA GLN A 17 -9.54 -20.64 14.42
C GLN A 17 -10.19 -20.66 13.02
N ILE A 18 -9.94 -19.62 12.23
CA ILE A 18 -10.34 -19.52 10.83
C ILE A 18 -9.07 -19.33 10.00
N ALA A 19 -8.81 -20.27 9.10
CA ALA A 19 -7.72 -20.16 8.14
C ALA A 19 -8.18 -19.27 6.96
N LEU A 20 -7.45 -18.19 6.72
CA LEU A 20 -7.64 -17.34 5.53
C LEU A 20 -6.67 -17.80 4.44
N VAL A 21 -7.21 -18.07 3.26
CA VAL A 21 -6.43 -18.45 2.08
C VAL A 21 -6.24 -17.23 1.19
N THR A 22 -5.04 -17.04 0.67
CA THR A 22 -4.77 -16.00 -0.32
C THR A 22 -5.63 -16.25 -1.56
N PRO A 23 -6.43 -15.27 -2.01
CA PRO A 23 -7.26 -15.45 -3.19
C PRO A 23 -6.41 -15.60 -4.45
N SER A 24 -6.89 -16.37 -5.42
CA SER A 24 -6.24 -16.51 -6.73
C SER A 24 -6.33 -15.20 -7.52
N THR A 25 -5.40 -15.00 -8.45
CA THR A 25 -5.40 -13.85 -9.38
C THR A 25 -6.74 -13.70 -10.09
N ALA A 26 -7.30 -14.80 -10.58
CA ALA A 26 -8.60 -14.80 -11.25
C ALA A 26 -9.75 -14.36 -10.32
N ALA A 27 -9.74 -14.80 -9.06
CA ALA A 27 -10.73 -14.39 -8.08
C ALA A 27 -10.64 -12.88 -7.74
N VAL A 28 -9.41 -12.35 -7.64
CA VAL A 28 -9.18 -10.91 -7.42
C VAL A 28 -9.62 -10.11 -8.65
N ALA A 29 -9.26 -10.51 -9.86
CA ALA A 29 -9.70 -9.83 -11.09
C ALA A 29 -11.24 -9.79 -11.21
N ALA A 30 -11.91 -10.91 -10.98
CA ALA A 30 -13.37 -10.99 -10.99
C ALA A 30 -14.02 -10.07 -9.95
N LEU A 31 -13.42 -9.96 -8.76
CA LEU A 31 -13.88 -9.04 -7.73
C LEU A 31 -13.75 -7.58 -8.17
N LEU A 32 -12.61 -7.19 -8.77
CA LEU A 32 -12.38 -5.82 -9.24
C LEU A 32 -13.33 -5.42 -10.36
N ILE A 33 -13.61 -6.32 -11.29
CA ILE A 33 -14.60 -6.08 -12.36
C ILE A 33 -15.99 -5.89 -11.75
N ARG A 34 -16.38 -6.75 -10.80
CA ARG A 34 -17.72 -6.70 -10.20
C ARG A 34 -17.93 -5.51 -9.27
N GLU A 35 -16.97 -5.18 -8.41
CA GLU A 35 -17.15 -4.21 -7.34
C GLU A 35 -16.63 -2.81 -7.68
N GLU A 36 -15.58 -2.72 -8.50
CA GLU A 36 -14.97 -1.45 -8.87
C GLU A 36 -15.28 -1.07 -10.33
N SER A 37 -16.06 -1.88 -11.05
CA SER A 37 -16.36 -1.69 -12.48
C SER A 37 -15.09 -1.52 -13.33
N ALA A 38 -14.00 -2.16 -12.94
CA ALA A 38 -12.71 -2.04 -13.59
C ALA A 38 -12.74 -2.69 -14.98
N PRO A 39 -12.12 -2.06 -16.01
CA PRO A 39 -11.86 -2.72 -17.28
C PRO A 39 -11.08 -4.03 -17.08
N ALA A 40 -11.39 -5.07 -17.86
CA ALA A 40 -10.81 -6.39 -17.67
C ALA A 40 -9.27 -6.39 -17.66
N GLU A 41 -8.64 -5.65 -18.57
CA GLU A 41 -7.18 -5.53 -18.65
C GLU A 41 -6.56 -4.92 -17.38
N ILE A 42 -7.20 -3.86 -16.84
CA ILE A 42 -6.72 -3.22 -15.61
C ILE A 42 -6.95 -4.12 -14.40
N ALA A 43 -8.09 -4.83 -14.36
CA ALA A 43 -8.40 -5.75 -13.28
C ALA A 43 -7.42 -6.93 -13.24
N GLU A 44 -7.08 -7.51 -14.38
CA GLU A 44 -6.09 -8.59 -14.50
C GLU A 44 -4.69 -8.11 -14.12
N PHE A 45 -4.27 -6.94 -14.62
CA PHE A 45 -3.00 -6.32 -14.23
C PHE A 45 -2.93 -6.11 -12.72
N ALA A 46 -3.94 -5.44 -12.14
CA ALA A 46 -3.98 -5.15 -10.71
C ALA A 46 -4.02 -6.41 -9.85
N ALA A 47 -4.75 -7.45 -10.29
CA ALA A 47 -4.80 -8.73 -9.60
C ALA A 47 -3.44 -9.44 -9.59
N ARG A 48 -2.71 -9.47 -10.71
CA ARG A 48 -1.35 -10.02 -10.79
C ARG A 48 -0.39 -9.24 -9.91
N ALA A 49 -0.36 -7.90 -10.05
CA ALA A 49 0.54 -7.02 -9.30
C ALA A 49 0.30 -7.02 -7.79
N SER A 50 -0.91 -7.35 -7.34
CA SER A 50 -1.28 -7.33 -5.92
C SER A 50 -0.95 -8.60 -5.15
N GLN A 51 -0.61 -9.70 -5.82
CA GLN A 51 -0.30 -11.01 -5.20
C GLN A 51 -1.36 -11.46 -4.18
N GLY A 52 -2.64 -11.23 -4.48
CA GLY A 52 -3.76 -11.59 -3.61
C GLY A 52 -4.14 -10.54 -2.55
N HIS A 53 -3.44 -9.42 -2.49
CA HIS A 53 -3.78 -8.33 -1.57
C HIS A 53 -4.88 -7.43 -2.15
N ILE A 54 -6.13 -7.68 -1.78
CA ILE A 54 -7.32 -7.02 -2.37
C ILE A 54 -7.25 -5.48 -2.25
N GLY A 55 -6.83 -4.96 -1.09
CA GLY A 55 -6.71 -3.50 -0.90
C GLY A 55 -5.74 -2.87 -1.90
N ARG A 56 -4.58 -3.49 -2.14
CA ARG A 56 -3.62 -3.05 -3.14
C ARG A 56 -4.19 -3.16 -4.56
N ALA A 57 -4.91 -4.24 -4.86
CA ALA A 57 -5.54 -4.42 -6.16
C ALA A 57 -6.54 -3.29 -6.46
N ARG A 58 -7.40 -2.94 -5.49
CA ARG A 58 -8.32 -1.81 -5.59
C ARG A 58 -7.60 -0.47 -5.80
N PHE A 59 -6.53 -0.24 -5.05
CA PHE A 59 -5.73 0.96 -5.19
C PHE A 59 -5.12 1.11 -6.59
N LEU A 60 -4.54 0.04 -7.13
CA LEU A 60 -4.00 0.01 -8.50
C LEU A 60 -5.07 0.24 -9.59
N VAL A 61 -6.34 -0.14 -9.34
CA VAL A 61 -7.45 0.15 -10.25
C VAL A 61 -7.81 1.62 -10.22
N LYS A 62 -7.96 2.20 -9.02
CA LYS A 62 -8.45 3.56 -8.81
C LYS A 62 -7.42 4.63 -9.18
N GLU A 63 -6.14 4.34 -8.95
CA GLU A 63 -5.06 5.32 -9.05
C GLU A 63 -4.13 5.04 -10.26
N PRO A 64 -4.36 5.68 -11.42
CA PRO A 64 -3.50 5.54 -12.60
C PRO A 64 -2.03 5.89 -12.31
N GLU A 65 -1.80 6.91 -11.47
CA GLU A 65 -0.46 7.33 -11.09
C GLU A 65 0.31 6.26 -10.32
N SER A 66 -0.38 5.45 -9.52
CA SER A 66 0.25 4.34 -8.80
C SER A 66 0.74 3.23 -9.75
N ARG A 67 0.02 3.02 -10.86
CA ARG A 67 0.49 2.12 -11.92
C ARG A 67 1.73 2.66 -12.60
N ALA A 68 1.73 3.96 -12.95
CA ALA A 68 2.89 4.61 -13.56
C ALA A 68 4.12 4.59 -12.63
N ARG A 69 3.94 4.87 -11.34
CA ARG A 69 5.02 4.77 -10.34
C ARG A 69 5.58 3.34 -10.22
N ARG A 70 4.71 2.34 -10.23
CA ARG A 70 5.15 0.93 -10.22
C ARG A 70 5.99 0.59 -11.44
N ASP A 71 5.55 1.00 -12.62
CA ASP A 71 6.28 0.78 -13.88
C ASP A 71 7.62 1.50 -13.89
N GLU A 72 7.70 2.71 -13.33
CA GLU A 72 8.94 3.45 -13.14
C GLU A 72 9.92 2.68 -12.25
N VAL A 73 9.44 2.18 -11.09
CA VAL A 73 10.25 1.39 -10.15
C VAL A 73 10.84 0.14 -10.80
N ILE A 74 10.04 -0.61 -11.55
CA ILE A 74 10.50 -1.81 -12.24
C ILE A 74 11.48 -1.43 -13.35
N THR A 75 11.18 -0.40 -14.12
CA THR A 75 12.01 0.03 -15.26
C THR A 75 13.39 0.44 -14.79
N PHE A 76 13.52 1.30 -13.79
CA PHE A 76 14.84 1.69 -13.31
C PHE A 76 15.60 0.51 -12.66
N ALA A 77 14.90 -0.38 -11.95
CA ALA A 77 15.54 -1.55 -11.34
C ALA A 77 16.15 -2.48 -12.38
N LEU A 78 15.50 -2.64 -13.53
CA LEU A 78 16.01 -3.45 -14.65
C LEU A 78 17.17 -2.77 -15.42
N GLN A 79 17.35 -1.47 -15.26
CA GLN A 79 18.42 -0.69 -15.92
C GLN A 79 19.66 -0.51 -15.04
N LEU A 80 19.66 -1.02 -13.79
CA LEU A 80 20.79 -0.90 -12.88
C LEU A 80 22.01 -1.64 -13.45
N SER A 81 23.11 -0.89 -13.65
CA SER A 81 24.35 -1.42 -14.21
C SER A 81 25.57 -1.24 -13.29
N ASP A 82 25.49 -0.33 -12.33
CA ASP A 82 26.58 0.02 -11.43
C ASP A 82 26.10 0.47 -10.04
N VAL A 83 27.04 0.71 -9.14
CA VAL A 83 26.77 1.13 -7.75
C VAL A 83 26.16 2.52 -7.70
N ALA A 84 26.60 3.44 -8.56
CA ALA A 84 26.10 4.80 -8.58
C ALA A 84 24.61 4.82 -9.02
N GLY A 85 24.27 4.04 -10.06
CA GLY A 85 22.89 3.81 -10.47
C GLY A 85 22.04 3.19 -9.38
N ALA A 86 22.57 2.21 -8.65
CA ALA A 86 21.85 1.58 -7.53
C ALA A 86 21.56 2.59 -6.40
N MET A 87 22.50 3.46 -6.06
CA MET A 87 22.30 4.53 -5.07
C MET A 87 21.25 5.56 -5.53
N ALA A 88 21.31 5.98 -6.79
CA ALA A 88 20.31 6.88 -7.38
C ALA A 88 18.92 6.22 -7.42
N GLY A 89 18.85 4.95 -7.81
CA GLY A 89 17.61 4.17 -7.80
C GLY A 89 17.00 4.02 -6.40
N ALA A 90 17.83 3.78 -5.38
CA ALA A 90 17.36 3.73 -4.00
C ALA A 90 16.79 5.08 -3.51
N ALA A 91 17.46 6.20 -3.84
CA ALA A 91 16.96 7.53 -3.52
C ALA A 91 15.62 7.80 -4.22
N ARG A 92 15.50 7.43 -5.50
CA ARG A 92 14.25 7.60 -6.26
C ARG A 92 13.13 6.72 -5.71
N LEU A 93 13.43 5.48 -5.31
CA LEU A 93 12.45 4.60 -4.65
C LEU A 93 11.89 5.21 -3.36
N MET A 94 12.76 5.80 -2.54
CA MET A 94 12.34 6.48 -1.31
C MET A 94 11.41 7.67 -1.60
N GLU A 95 11.70 8.45 -2.64
CA GLU A 95 10.86 9.57 -3.07
C GLU A 95 9.49 9.07 -3.54
N ILE A 96 9.44 8.08 -4.43
CA ILE A 96 8.20 7.48 -4.93
C ILE A 96 7.36 6.93 -3.78
N ALA A 97 7.97 6.19 -2.85
CA ALA A 97 7.27 5.63 -1.70
C ALA A 97 6.69 6.72 -0.78
N GLY A 98 7.42 7.81 -0.60
CA GLY A 98 6.93 8.96 0.17
C GLY A 98 5.73 9.65 -0.49
N LEU A 99 5.77 9.83 -1.81
CA LEU A 99 4.65 10.41 -2.57
C LEU A 99 3.41 9.51 -2.53
N GLU A 100 3.58 8.21 -2.68
CA GLU A 100 2.49 7.23 -2.59
C GLU A 100 1.83 7.26 -1.20
N ALA A 101 2.64 7.21 -0.14
CA ALA A 101 2.15 7.25 1.23
C ALA A 101 1.42 8.56 1.56
N ALA A 102 1.90 9.69 1.06
CA ALA A 102 1.25 10.99 1.24
C ALA A 102 -0.09 11.06 0.49
N SER A 103 -0.14 10.54 -0.74
CA SER A 103 -1.38 10.47 -1.54
C SER A 103 -2.44 9.60 -0.87
N GLU A 104 -2.07 8.42 -0.37
CA GLU A 104 -2.99 7.52 0.35
C GLU A 104 -3.55 8.12 1.66
N ALA A 105 -2.77 8.99 2.30
CA ALA A 105 -3.13 9.57 3.60
C ALA A 105 -3.93 10.87 3.49
N SER A 106 -3.79 11.63 2.38
CA SER A 106 -4.22 13.04 2.29
C SER A 106 -5.70 13.26 2.59
N GLU A 107 -6.59 12.53 1.93
CA GLU A 107 -8.04 12.68 2.12
C GLU A 107 -8.48 12.40 3.57
N ARG A 108 -7.93 11.33 4.12
CA ARG A 108 -8.23 10.94 5.50
C ARG A 108 -7.69 11.95 6.51
N ASP A 109 -6.47 12.41 6.30
CA ASP A 109 -5.81 13.37 7.18
C ASP A 109 -6.53 14.73 7.17
N GLU A 110 -7.09 15.14 6.03
CA GLU A 110 -7.92 16.34 5.91
C GLU A 110 -9.24 16.19 6.67
N LEU A 111 -9.96 15.08 6.46
CA LEU A 111 -11.20 14.80 7.18
C LEU A 111 -10.99 14.77 8.70
N GLU A 112 -9.95 14.10 9.18
CA GLU A 112 -9.62 14.05 10.61
C GLU A 112 -9.32 15.44 11.18
N ARG A 113 -8.67 16.32 10.41
CA ARG A 113 -8.42 17.71 10.84
C ARG A 113 -9.70 18.53 10.89
N GLU A 114 -10.59 18.38 9.90
CA GLU A 114 -11.88 19.06 9.86
C GLU A 114 -12.79 18.60 11.01
N GLU A 115 -12.86 17.31 11.26
CA GLU A 115 -13.62 16.73 12.37
C GLU A 115 -13.10 17.26 13.72
N LEU A 116 -11.78 17.24 13.90
CA LEU A 116 -11.17 17.77 15.13
C LEU A 116 -11.41 19.28 15.28
N ALA A 117 -11.26 20.06 14.21
CA ALA A 117 -11.53 21.49 14.22
C ALA A 117 -13.00 21.78 14.58
N THR A 118 -13.93 21.02 14.04
CA THR A 118 -15.36 21.12 14.34
C THR A 118 -15.63 20.75 15.80
N ALA A 119 -15.06 19.67 16.30
CA ALA A 119 -15.20 19.22 17.70
C ALA A 119 -14.61 20.23 18.70
N LEU A 120 -13.58 20.97 18.30
CA LEU A 120 -12.95 22.01 19.10
C LEU A 120 -13.65 23.38 18.98
N GLY A 121 -14.75 23.48 18.23
CA GLY A 121 -15.55 24.68 18.09
C GLY A 121 -15.00 25.73 17.13
N ALA A 122 -14.19 25.36 16.17
CA ALA A 122 -13.61 26.26 15.15
C ALA A 122 -14.66 26.91 14.21
N GLY A 123 -15.94 26.60 14.37
CA GLY A 123 -17.08 27.23 13.64
C GLY A 123 -17.90 28.21 14.49
N GLY A 124 -17.57 28.41 15.75
CA GLY A 124 -18.32 29.28 16.67
C GLY A 124 -17.71 30.68 16.81
N SER A 125 -18.55 31.70 16.72
CA SER A 125 -18.23 33.13 16.86
C SER A 125 -17.75 33.55 18.29
N GLY A 126 -17.17 32.60 19.09
CA GLY A 126 -16.75 32.81 20.45
C GLY A 126 -15.24 33.03 20.59
N LYS A 127 -14.84 34.14 21.22
CA LYS A 127 -13.45 34.44 21.58
C LYS A 127 -12.89 33.38 22.53
N GLY A 128 -11.91 32.61 22.06
CA GLY A 128 -11.03 31.76 22.85
C GLY A 128 -10.97 30.31 22.34
N THR A 129 -9.81 29.90 21.82
CA THR A 129 -9.49 28.50 21.62
C THR A 129 -9.53 27.77 22.95
N PRO A 130 -10.31 26.66 23.11
CA PRO A 130 -10.37 25.94 24.39
C PRO A 130 -8.97 25.50 24.82
N SER A 131 -8.69 25.64 26.13
CA SER A 131 -7.44 25.14 26.71
C SER A 131 -7.31 23.64 26.42
N GLY A 132 -6.34 23.25 25.59
CA GLY A 132 -6.14 21.87 25.15
C GLY A 132 -6.26 21.64 23.64
N SER A 133 -6.90 22.56 22.88
CA SER A 133 -7.02 22.42 21.42
C SER A 133 -5.66 22.34 20.70
N SER A 134 -4.69 23.13 21.13
CA SER A 134 -3.32 23.08 20.59
C SER A 134 -2.62 21.74 20.86
N LYS A 135 -2.89 21.09 21.99
CA LYS A 135 -2.35 19.76 22.29
C LYS A 135 -3.00 18.71 21.42
N ALA A 136 -4.32 18.71 21.30
CA ALA A 136 -5.05 17.75 20.48
C ALA A 136 -4.62 17.81 19.00
N LEU A 137 -4.42 19.02 18.45
CA LEU A 137 -3.90 19.20 17.09
C LEU A 137 -2.48 18.63 16.94
N LYS A 138 -1.58 18.89 17.90
CA LYS A 138 -0.21 18.34 17.87
C LYS A 138 -0.19 16.81 17.99
N ASP A 139 -1.07 16.24 18.81
CA ASP A 139 -1.19 14.79 18.96
C ASP A 139 -1.71 14.16 17.67
N LEU A 140 -2.71 14.76 17.00
CA LEU A 140 -3.19 14.34 15.69
C LEU A 140 -2.09 14.42 14.62
N GLU A 141 -1.37 15.53 14.53
CA GLU A 141 -0.25 15.69 13.59
C GLU A 141 0.84 14.63 13.81
N LYS A 142 1.15 14.30 15.04
CA LYS A 142 2.12 13.26 15.39
C LYS A 142 1.63 11.89 14.94
N GLU A 143 0.35 11.59 15.12
CA GLU A 143 -0.26 10.35 14.67
C GLU A 143 -0.27 10.25 13.15
N GLN A 144 -0.67 11.32 12.44
CA GLN A 144 -0.63 11.43 10.99
C GLN A 144 0.79 11.20 10.44
N LYS A 145 1.81 11.85 11.00
CA LYS A 145 3.23 11.63 10.63
C LYS A 145 3.67 10.19 10.85
N SER A 146 3.26 9.57 11.97
CA SER A 146 3.58 8.17 12.26
C SER A 146 2.91 7.23 11.27
N ARG A 147 1.69 7.54 10.83
CA ARG A 147 0.95 6.81 9.79
C ARG A 147 1.64 6.89 8.44
N VAL A 148 2.01 8.10 8.00
CA VAL A 148 2.76 8.31 6.74
C VAL A 148 4.08 7.54 6.77
N THR A 149 4.83 7.59 7.88
CA THR A 149 6.08 6.83 8.01
C THR A 149 5.88 5.33 7.86
N ARG A 150 4.80 4.77 8.42
CA ARG A 150 4.46 3.36 8.25
C ARG A 150 4.05 3.05 6.81
N ALA A 151 3.18 3.87 6.22
CA ALA A 151 2.74 3.72 4.84
C ALA A 151 3.93 3.81 3.86
N THR A 152 4.91 4.70 4.09
CA THR A 152 6.14 4.77 3.30
C THR A 152 6.95 3.47 3.36
N ARG A 153 7.10 2.87 4.54
CA ARG A 153 7.78 1.57 4.69
C ARG A 153 7.03 0.46 3.96
N ASP A 154 5.71 0.42 4.10
CA ASP A 154 4.87 -0.57 3.42
C ASP A 154 4.94 -0.38 1.89
N SER A 155 5.05 0.86 1.39
CA SER A 155 5.24 1.14 -0.03
C SER A 155 6.61 0.66 -0.53
N ILE A 156 7.69 0.88 0.24
CA ILE A 156 9.02 0.35 -0.07
C ILE A 156 9.01 -1.18 -0.12
N ASP A 157 8.41 -1.84 0.87
CA ASP A 157 8.32 -3.30 0.90
C ASP A 157 7.56 -3.83 -0.33
N ARG A 158 6.45 -3.17 -0.73
CA ARG A 158 5.71 -3.50 -1.96
C ARG A 158 6.57 -3.34 -3.20
N ALA A 159 7.31 -2.25 -3.32
CA ALA A 159 8.18 -1.99 -4.45
C ALA A 159 9.32 -3.03 -4.57
N LEU A 160 9.92 -3.42 -3.45
CA LEU A 160 10.93 -4.48 -3.42
C LEU A 160 10.35 -5.84 -3.82
N LEU A 161 9.11 -6.13 -3.44
CA LEU A 161 8.41 -7.33 -3.90
C LEU A 161 8.13 -7.30 -5.40
N ASP A 162 7.75 -6.12 -5.95
CA ASP A 162 7.54 -5.95 -7.39
C ASP A 162 8.83 -6.18 -8.18
N ILE A 163 9.94 -5.59 -7.73
CA ILE A 163 11.27 -5.79 -8.32
C ILE A 163 11.66 -7.26 -8.26
N SER A 164 11.51 -7.91 -7.10
CA SER A 164 11.82 -9.32 -6.91
C SER A 164 10.98 -10.21 -7.82
N THR A 165 9.70 -9.88 -7.98
CA THR A 165 8.78 -10.61 -8.88
C THR A 165 9.20 -10.43 -10.34
N ALA A 166 9.55 -9.22 -10.77
CA ALA A 166 10.03 -8.96 -12.13
C ALA A 166 11.29 -9.76 -12.46
N TYR A 167 12.28 -9.79 -11.56
CA TYR A 167 13.48 -10.59 -11.75
C TYR A 167 13.18 -12.10 -11.78
N ARG A 168 12.30 -12.59 -10.91
CA ARG A 168 11.87 -14.00 -10.93
C ARG A 168 11.23 -14.35 -12.26
N ASP A 169 10.36 -13.49 -12.79
CA ASP A 169 9.64 -13.75 -14.03
C ASP A 169 10.59 -13.74 -15.24
N ILE A 170 11.59 -12.85 -15.25
CA ILE A 170 12.67 -12.86 -16.25
C ILE A 170 13.45 -14.18 -16.20
N LEU A 171 13.86 -14.61 -15.01
CA LEU A 171 14.56 -15.88 -14.84
C LEU A 171 13.72 -17.08 -15.30
N ALA A 172 12.43 -17.08 -14.96
CA ALA A 172 11.52 -18.15 -15.39
C ALA A 172 11.38 -18.22 -16.92
N VAL A 173 11.29 -17.06 -17.59
CA VAL A 173 11.29 -17.01 -19.07
C VAL A 173 12.62 -17.51 -19.65
N GLN A 174 13.76 -17.07 -19.09
CA GLN A 174 15.08 -17.51 -19.54
C GLN A 174 15.30 -19.02 -19.36
N MET A 175 14.73 -19.61 -18.31
CA MET A 175 14.79 -21.04 -18.04
C MET A 175 13.77 -21.87 -18.83
N GLY A 176 12.92 -21.24 -19.64
CA GLY A 176 11.89 -21.93 -20.43
C GLY A 176 10.75 -22.52 -19.59
N ALA A 177 10.49 -22.01 -18.41
CA ALA A 177 9.40 -22.48 -17.56
C ALA A 177 8.04 -22.23 -18.22
N SER A 178 7.25 -23.28 -18.37
CA SER A 178 6.00 -23.30 -19.16
C SER A 178 4.86 -22.46 -18.59
N GLY A 179 5.00 -21.81 -17.45
CA GLY A 179 3.99 -20.93 -16.83
C GLY A 179 4.38 -19.45 -16.80
N ALA A 180 5.60 -19.10 -17.22
CA ALA A 180 6.13 -17.75 -17.10
C ALA A 180 5.53 -16.73 -18.10
N ARG A 181 4.84 -17.22 -19.13
CA ARG A 181 4.16 -16.37 -20.12
C ARG A 181 2.77 -15.89 -19.69
N GLU A 182 2.24 -16.42 -18.61
CA GLU A 182 0.91 -16.09 -18.07
C GLU A 182 0.98 -15.15 -16.85
N LEU A 183 2.18 -14.75 -16.45
CA LEU A 183 2.45 -13.82 -15.35
C LEU A 183 2.83 -12.44 -15.85
#